data_cce8551fcb681423992c03cecefeb1fa
#
_entry.id   cce8551fcb681423992c03cecefeb1fa
#
_cell.length_a   1.000
_cell.length_b   1.000
_cell.length_c   1.000
_cell.angle_alpha   90.00
_cell.angle_beta   90.00
_cell.angle_gamma   90.00
#
_symmetry.space_group_name_H-M   'P 1'
#
loop_
_entity.id
_entity.type
_entity.pdbx_description
1 polymer ?
#
loop_
_entity_poly.entity_id
_entity_poly.type
_entity_poly.pdbx_seq_one_letter_code
_entity_poly.pdbx_strand_id
1 'polypeptide(L)'
;GDYVEDQIESVKFDRVTTQTAKQVIVQKIREAERGLIVDAYQEQIGEIITGVVKKASRDSVILDLGNNAEAIIYRDDMLPRESFRPGDRIRGLLYEIKPEARGAQLFVSRTKPEMLIELFRVEVPEIGEEMLEIKGAARDPGSRAKISVKSNDKRIDPVGACVGMRGSRVQAVSGELGGERVDIVLYDDNPAQYVINAMAPAEVASIIVDEDKNTMDIAVEEGNLAMAIGRSGQNIRLASQLTGWELNVMTVADMNEKHQAENDKVLTLFTDKLDLDEDFALMLVEEGFTSLEEIAYVPVAEMLDIDGMDEDIVEELRERAKAAITTQALASEETLEGAEPAEDLLNLPGLERHLAFVLASRGITTLEHLAEQGVDEISDIEELDETKAGELIMAARNICWFNEE
;
A
#
# COMPACT_ATOMS: atom_id res chain seq x y z
N GLY A 1 -67.58 -19.67 -3.16
CA GLY A 1 -67.18 -19.33 -1.80
C GLY A 1 -68.02 -18.16 -1.35
N ASP A 2 -68.81 -18.36 -0.28
CA ASP A 2 -69.67 -17.31 0.28
C ASP A 2 -68.74 -16.35 1.06
N TYR A 3 -68.90 -15.06 0.83
CA TYR A 3 -68.20 -14.01 1.60
C TYR A 3 -69.02 -13.84 2.91
N VAL A 4 -68.26 -13.87 4.04
CA VAL A 4 -68.80 -13.49 5.34
C VAL A 4 -68.41 -12.04 5.58
N GLU A 5 -69.38 -11.15 5.61
CA GLU A 5 -69.19 -9.76 5.98
C GLU A 5 -69.41 -9.60 7.48
N ASP A 6 -68.35 -9.25 8.19
CA ASP A 6 -68.42 -8.84 9.59
C ASP A 6 -68.22 -7.32 9.71
N GLN A 7 -69.10 -6.67 10.44
CA GLN A 7 -69.04 -5.24 10.67
C GLN A 7 -68.00 -4.94 11.76
N ILE A 8 -66.86 -4.40 11.34
CA ILE A 8 -65.82 -3.99 12.25
C ILE A 8 -66.14 -2.61 12.82
N GLU A 9 -66.03 -2.43 14.13
CA GLU A 9 -66.15 -1.10 14.75
C GLU A 9 -65.10 -0.11 14.19
N SER A 10 -65.58 1.07 13.75
CA SER A 10 -64.68 2.07 13.22
C SER A 10 -63.80 2.64 14.31
N VAL A 11 -62.49 2.45 14.20
CA VAL A 11 -61.50 3.04 15.12
C VAL A 11 -61.48 4.55 14.92
N LYS A 12 -61.88 5.30 15.94
CA LYS A 12 -61.76 6.78 15.93
C LYS A 12 -60.32 7.14 16.23
N PHE A 13 -59.61 7.65 15.22
CA PHE A 13 -58.27 8.20 15.39
C PHE A 13 -58.35 9.60 16.01
N ASP A 14 -57.66 9.80 17.11
CA ASP A 14 -57.46 11.13 17.66
C ASP A 14 -56.43 11.93 16.82
N ARG A 15 -56.26 13.23 17.10
CA ARG A 15 -55.36 14.09 16.35
C ARG A 15 -53.92 13.63 16.42
N VAL A 16 -53.48 13.08 17.55
CA VAL A 16 -52.12 12.61 17.77
C VAL A 16 -51.84 11.36 16.94
N THR A 17 -52.74 10.37 17.00
CA THR A 17 -52.66 9.14 16.22
C THR A 17 -52.64 9.43 14.72
N THR A 18 -53.49 10.38 14.26
CA THR A 18 -53.54 10.78 12.84
C THR A 18 -52.22 11.44 12.42
N GLN A 19 -51.63 12.28 13.25
CA GLN A 19 -50.34 12.95 12.98
C GLN A 19 -49.19 11.95 12.98
N THR A 20 -49.18 11.01 13.90
CA THR A 20 -48.20 9.92 13.95
C THR A 20 -48.30 9.01 12.72
N ALA A 21 -49.52 8.61 12.32
CA ALA A 21 -49.74 7.83 11.12
C ALA A 21 -49.21 8.57 9.88
N LYS A 22 -49.50 9.85 9.74
CA LYS A 22 -48.94 10.69 8.64
C LYS A 22 -47.42 10.70 8.63
N GLN A 23 -46.77 10.85 9.79
CA GLN A 23 -45.31 10.83 9.89
C GLN A 23 -44.75 9.47 9.48
N VAL A 24 -45.32 8.37 9.95
CA VAL A 24 -44.91 7.00 9.58
C VAL A 24 -45.07 6.74 8.09
N ILE A 25 -46.19 7.16 7.49
CA ILE A 25 -46.44 7.02 6.05
C ILE A 25 -45.36 7.79 5.25
N VAL A 26 -45.11 9.07 5.61
CA VAL A 26 -44.12 9.88 4.93
C VAL A 26 -42.71 9.28 5.10
N GLN A 27 -42.38 8.74 6.29
CA GLN A 27 -41.15 8.05 6.52
C GLN A 27 -40.99 6.82 5.65
N LYS A 28 -42.05 5.97 5.56
CA LYS A 28 -42.02 4.76 4.73
C LYS A 28 -41.91 5.06 3.23
N ILE A 29 -42.57 6.11 2.77
CA ILE A 29 -42.41 6.59 1.38
C ILE A 29 -40.96 6.99 1.11
N ARG A 30 -40.34 7.77 2.01
CA ARG A 30 -38.96 8.18 1.87
C ARG A 30 -37.99 7.01 1.93
N GLU A 31 -38.24 6.00 2.77
CA GLU A 31 -37.43 4.78 2.83
C GLU A 31 -37.53 4.00 1.49
N ALA A 32 -38.72 3.88 0.92
CA ALA A 32 -38.91 3.24 -0.37
C ALA A 32 -38.26 4.02 -1.53
N GLU A 33 -38.42 5.34 -1.57
CA GLU A 33 -37.71 6.20 -2.55
C GLU A 33 -36.21 6.04 -2.47
N ARG A 34 -35.65 5.97 -1.25
CA ARG A 34 -34.22 5.73 -1.04
C ARG A 34 -33.79 4.36 -1.55
N GLY A 35 -34.56 3.31 -1.28
CA GLY A 35 -34.28 1.98 -1.82
C GLY A 35 -34.18 1.98 -3.34
N LEU A 36 -35.14 2.65 -4.03
CA LEU A 36 -35.10 2.77 -5.48
C LEU A 36 -33.85 3.50 -6.02
N ILE A 37 -33.38 4.52 -5.30
CA ILE A 37 -32.13 5.22 -5.66
C ILE A 37 -30.92 4.28 -5.51
N VAL A 38 -30.84 3.57 -4.38
CA VAL A 38 -29.76 2.60 -4.16
C VAL A 38 -29.73 1.56 -5.27
N ASP A 39 -30.87 0.94 -5.57
CA ASP A 39 -30.98 -0.08 -6.62
C ASP A 39 -30.60 0.47 -8.01
N ALA A 40 -30.97 1.71 -8.32
CA ALA A 40 -30.68 2.35 -9.60
C ALA A 40 -29.17 2.65 -9.82
N TYR A 41 -28.42 2.87 -8.74
CA TYR A 41 -26.99 3.22 -8.82
C TYR A 41 -26.06 2.09 -8.38
N GLN A 42 -26.59 0.96 -7.89
CA GLN A 42 -25.78 -0.17 -7.40
C GLN A 42 -24.80 -0.71 -8.44
N GLU A 43 -25.23 -0.77 -9.71
CA GLU A 43 -24.39 -1.24 -10.82
C GLU A 43 -23.39 -0.20 -11.31
N GLN A 44 -23.54 1.07 -10.91
CA GLN A 44 -22.67 2.18 -11.30
C GLN A 44 -21.56 2.46 -10.28
N ILE A 45 -21.43 1.62 -9.25
CA ILE A 45 -20.29 1.75 -8.32
C ILE A 45 -19.00 1.50 -9.08
N GLY A 46 -18.05 2.43 -8.95
CA GLY A 46 -16.80 2.42 -9.71
C GLY A 46 -16.86 3.20 -11.02
N GLU A 47 -18.00 3.74 -11.41
CA GLU A 47 -18.14 4.55 -12.63
C GLU A 47 -18.17 6.05 -12.34
N ILE A 48 -17.89 6.85 -13.37
CA ILE A 48 -18.01 8.31 -13.30
C ILE A 48 -19.47 8.71 -13.47
N ILE A 49 -20.00 9.38 -12.46
CA ILE A 49 -21.29 10.03 -12.52
C ILE A 49 -21.16 11.55 -12.68
N THR A 50 -22.15 12.16 -13.28
CA THR A 50 -22.20 13.61 -13.48
C THR A 50 -23.39 14.18 -12.74
N GLY A 51 -23.17 15.20 -11.93
CA GLY A 51 -24.22 15.91 -11.20
C GLY A 51 -24.09 17.43 -11.29
N VAL A 52 -25.17 18.10 -10.90
CA VAL A 52 -25.20 19.56 -10.78
C VAL A 52 -25.11 19.93 -9.30
N VAL A 53 -24.24 20.87 -8.96
CA VAL A 53 -24.09 21.32 -7.58
C VAL A 53 -25.39 21.96 -7.10
N LYS A 54 -26.01 21.34 -6.10
CA LYS A 54 -27.18 21.85 -5.41
C LYS A 54 -26.82 22.76 -4.26
N LYS A 55 -25.80 22.36 -3.49
CA LYS A 55 -25.31 23.09 -2.34
C LYS A 55 -23.81 22.86 -2.19
N ALA A 56 -23.07 23.91 -1.98
CA ALA A 56 -21.65 23.85 -1.62
C ALA A 56 -21.46 24.43 -0.22
N SER A 57 -20.77 23.72 0.63
CA SER A 57 -20.35 24.12 1.97
C SER A 57 -18.85 23.99 2.10
N ARG A 58 -18.29 24.37 3.25
CA ARG A 58 -16.86 24.25 3.51
C ARG A 58 -16.39 22.77 3.54
N ASP A 59 -17.24 21.88 4.01
CA ASP A 59 -16.88 20.49 4.32
C ASP A 59 -17.44 19.49 3.32
N SER A 60 -18.41 19.91 2.49
CA SER A 60 -19.02 19.01 1.52
C SER A 60 -19.73 19.74 0.39
N VAL A 61 -19.88 19.09 -0.74
CA VAL A 61 -20.68 19.50 -1.89
C VAL A 61 -21.76 18.46 -2.12
N ILE A 62 -23.01 18.93 -2.25
CA ILE A 62 -24.16 18.07 -2.59
C ILE A 62 -24.47 18.25 -4.07
N LEU A 63 -24.50 17.15 -4.79
CA LEU A 63 -24.84 17.07 -6.20
C LEU A 63 -26.28 16.58 -6.38
N ASP A 64 -26.98 17.18 -7.30
CA ASP A 64 -28.24 16.69 -7.83
C ASP A 64 -27.97 15.87 -9.09
N LEU A 65 -28.36 14.62 -9.07
CA LEU A 65 -28.22 13.67 -10.20
C LEU A 65 -29.51 13.55 -11.00
N GLY A 66 -30.57 14.25 -10.60
CA GLY A 66 -31.91 14.07 -11.14
C GLY A 66 -32.72 13.00 -10.41
N ASN A 67 -34.04 12.91 -10.67
CA ASN A 67 -34.94 11.91 -10.08
C ASN A 67 -34.89 11.81 -8.54
N ASN A 68 -34.70 12.93 -7.86
CA ASN A 68 -34.50 13.03 -6.40
C ASN A 68 -33.24 12.30 -5.87
N ALA A 69 -32.32 11.86 -6.73
CA ALA A 69 -31.05 11.30 -6.32
C ALA A 69 -30.04 12.39 -5.99
N GLU A 70 -29.46 12.31 -4.81
CA GLU A 70 -28.42 13.23 -4.35
C GLU A 70 -27.14 12.46 -4.06
N ALA A 71 -26.01 13.04 -4.48
CA ALA A 71 -24.69 12.55 -4.12
C ALA A 71 -23.96 13.58 -3.28
N ILE A 72 -23.02 13.13 -2.47
CA ILE A 72 -22.16 13.97 -1.63
C ILE A 72 -20.71 13.75 -1.98
N ILE A 73 -19.97 14.86 -2.06
CA ILE A 73 -18.50 14.86 -2.12
C ILE A 73 -18.03 15.51 -0.84
N TYR A 74 -17.28 14.79 -0.02
CA TYR A 74 -16.64 15.35 1.16
C TYR A 74 -15.38 16.14 0.79
N ARG A 75 -14.89 16.97 1.71
CA ARG A 75 -13.71 17.80 1.50
C ARG A 75 -12.47 16.98 1.12
N ASP A 76 -12.28 15.85 1.75
CA ASP A 76 -11.14 14.95 1.51
C ASP A 76 -11.23 14.27 0.13
N ASP A 77 -12.43 14.22 -0.44
CA ASP A 77 -12.71 13.69 -1.77
C ASP A 77 -12.71 14.77 -2.86
N MET A 78 -12.43 16.03 -2.51
CA MET A 78 -12.27 17.15 -3.47
C MET A 78 -10.79 17.36 -3.79
N LEU A 79 -10.52 17.83 -5.01
CA LEU A 79 -9.17 18.22 -5.37
C LEU A 79 -8.75 19.49 -4.60
N PRO A 80 -7.47 19.62 -4.23
CA PRO A 80 -6.96 20.82 -3.61
C PRO A 80 -7.23 22.06 -4.48
N ARG A 81 -7.74 23.13 -3.87
CA ARG A 81 -8.07 24.40 -4.53
C ARG A 81 -9.31 24.38 -5.43
N GLU A 82 -10.04 23.28 -5.54
CA GLU A 82 -11.36 23.32 -6.18
C GLU A 82 -12.36 24.11 -5.33
N SER A 83 -13.16 24.92 -6.01
CA SER A 83 -14.29 25.62 -5.41
C SER A 83 -15.48 25.55 -6.35
N PHE A 84 -16.60 25.08 -5.84
CA PHE A 84 -17.79 24.86 -6.63
C PHE A 84 -18.89 25.84 -6.22
N ARG A 85 -19.70 26.22 -7.20
CA ARG A 85 -20.88 27.08 -7.00
C ARG A 85 -22.15 26.29 -7.31
N PRO A 86 -23.27 26.61 -6.66
CA PRO A 86 -24.56 26.05 -7.08
C PRO A 86 -24.80 26.29 -8.56
N GLY A 87 -25.16 25.22 -9.27
CA GLY A 87 -25.35 25.21 -10.72
C GLY A 87 -24.15 24.69 -11.53
N ASP A 88 -22.97 24.56 -10.94
CA ASP A 88 -21.83 23.98 -11.63
C ASP A 88 -22.07 22.48 -11.90
N ARG A 89 -21.60 22.01 -13.05
CA ARG A 89 -21.67 20.60 -13.42
C ARG A 89 -20.34 19.92 -13.06
N ILE A 90 -20.40 18.84 -12.29
CA ILE A 90 -19.24 18.13 -11.78
C ILE A 90 -19.32 16.67 -12.15
N ARG A 91 -18.17 16.09 -12.53
CA ARG A 91 -17.97 14.65 -12.66
C ARG A 91 -17.24 14.13 -11.43
N GLY A 92 -17.56 12.92 -11.00
CA GLY A 92 -16.86 12.26 -9.93
C GLY A 92 -17.11 10.76 -9.94
N LEU A 93 -16.24 10.03 -9.31
CA LEU A 93 -16.34 8.58 -9.17
C LEU A 93 -17.34 8.23 -8.07
N LEU A 94 -18.36 7.45 -8.38
CA LEU A 94 -19.22 6.86 -7.37
C LEU A 94 -18.49 5.68 -6.72
N TYR A 95 -18.01 5.86 -5.48
CA TYR A 95 -17.20 4.83 -4.82
C TYR A 95 -17.94 4.05 -3.75
N GLU A 96 -19.03 4.62 -3.21
CA GLU A 96 -19.77 3.97 -2.13
C GLU A 96 -21.24 4.39 -2.13
N ILE A 97 -22.11 3.47 -1.74
CA ILE A 97 -23.53 3.71 -1.51
C ILE A 97 -23.89 3.27 -0.09
N LYS A 98 -24.47 4.19 0.71
CA LYS A 98 -24.93 3.90 2.08
C LYS A 98 -26.46 4.03 2.17
N PRO A 99 -27.20 2.93 2.14
CA PRO A 99 -28.66 2.95 2.18
C PRO A 99 -29.23 3.61 3.44
N GLU A 100 -28.50 3.51 4.54
CA GLU A 100 -28.92 3.96 5.87
C GLU A 100 -28.57 5.43 6.16
N ALA A 101 -27.83 6.09 5.27
CA ALA A 101 -27.38 7.47 5.48
C ALA A 101 -28.58 8.43 5.58
N ARG A 102 -28.53 9.34 6.55
CA ARG A 102 -29.44 10.49 6.59
C ARG A 102 -28.91 11.55 5.62
N GLY A 103 -29.65 11.85 4.57
CA GLY A 103 -29.25 12.78 3.51
C GLY A 103 -28.91 12.06 2.22
N ALA A 104 -27.84 12.48 1.54
CA ALA A 104 -27.35 11.84 0.32
C ALA A 104 -26.83 10.45 0.61
N GLN A 105 -27.15 9.48 -0.25
CA GLN A 105 -26.79 8.07 -0.10
C GLN A 105 -25.60 7.69 -0.97
N LEU A 106 -25.33 8.47 -2.00
CA LEU A 106 -24.30 8.23 -2.99
C LEU A 106 -23.06 9.04 -2.62
N PHE A 107 -21.93 8.37 -2.46
CA PHE A 107 -20.66 8.99 -2.08
C PHE A 107 -19.74 9.04 -3.30
N VAL A 108 -19.27 10.23 -3.60
CA VAL A 108 -18.53 10.54 -4.82
C VAL A 108 -17.17 11.12 -4.46
N SER A 109 -16.13 10.66 -5.14
CA SER A 109 -14.76 11.13 -4.97
C SER A 109 -14.17 11.64 -6.28
N ARG A 110 -13.31 12.65 -6.17
CA ARG A 110 -12.47 13.18 -7.26
C ARG A 110 -10.99 12.91 -7.00
N THR A 111 -10.65 12.37 -5.83
CA THR A 111 -9.26 12.13 -5.40
C THR A 111 -8.79 10.69 -5.61
N LYS A 112 -9.72 9.72 -5.66
CA LYS A 112 -9.37 8.31 -5.79
C LYS A 112 -8.65 7.98 -7.11
N PRO A 113 -7.71 7.00 -7.11
CA PRO A 113 -7.01 6.56 -8.32
C PRO A 113 -7.94 6.04 -9.41
N GLU A 114 -9.03 5.39 -9.04
CA GLU A 114 -10.02 4.84 -9.96
C GLU A 114 -10.72 5.92 -10.79
N MET A 115 -10.82 7.15 -10.25
CA MET A 115 -11.31 8.30 -11.02
C MET A 115 -10.45 8.57 -12.27
N LEU A 116 -9.12 8.46 -12.13
CA LEU A 116 -8.20 8.63 -13.25
C LEU A 116 -8.37 7.49 -14.27
N ILE A 117 -8.52 6.26 -13.81
CA ILE A 117 -8.73 5.08 -14.65
C ILE A 117 -9.98 5.24 -15.50
N GLU A 118 -11.09 5.63 -14.88
CA GLU A 118 -12.37 5.82 -15.58
C GLU A 118 -12.34 7.01 -16.56
N LEU A 119 -11.63 8.08 -16.22
CA LEU A 119 -11.44 9.19 -17.17
C LEU A 119 -10.69 8.72 -18.43
N PHE A 120 -9.63 7.92 -18.27
CA PHE A 120 -8.93 7.35 -19.41
C PHE A 120 -9.79 6.38 -20.20
N ARG A 121 -10.64 5.59 -19.54
CA ARG A 121 -11.59 4.68 -20.22
C ARG A 121 -12.58 5.45 -21.11
N VAL A 122 -12.98 6.64 -20.68
CA VAL A 122 -13.88 7.52 -21.47
C VAL A 122 -13.14 8.21 -22.62
N GLU A 123 -11.90 8.69 -22.40
CA GLU A 123 -11.14 9.48 -23.38
C GLU A 123 -10.38 8.61 -24.40
N VAL A 124 -10.11 7.35 -24.09
CA VAL A 124 -9.30 6.42 -24.91
C VAL A 124 -10.17 5.24 -25.33
N PRO A 125 -10.79 5.28 -26.52
CA PRO A 125 -11.70 4.22 -27.00
C PRO A 125 -11.03 2.85 -27.04
N GLU A 126 -9.72 2.79 -27.32
CA GLU A 126 -8.92 1.57 -27.40
C GLU A 126 -8.91 0.78 -26.08
N ILE A 127 -9.18 1.44 -24.94
CA ILE A 127 -9.35 0.79 -23.63
C ILE A 127 -10.74 0.13 -23.57
N GLY A 128 -11.77 0.81 -24.04
CA GLY A 128 -13.12 0.27 -24.11
C GLY A 128 -13.26 -0.91 -25.08
N GLU A 129 -12.41 -0.97 -26.10
CA GLU A 129 -12.34 -2.06 -27.09
C GLU A 129 -11.39 -3.20 -26.66
N GLU A 130 -10.89 -3.17 -25.41
CA GLU A 130 -9.96 -4.16 -24.83
C GLU A 130 -8.62 -4.31 -25.56
N MET A 131 -8.30 -3.38 -26.46
CA MET A 131 -6.99 -3.35 -27.13
C MET A 131 -5.88 -2.87 -26.20
N LEU A 132 -6.24 -2.00 -25.23
CA LEU A 132 -5.38 -1.51 -24.18
C LEU A 132 -5.97 -1.87 -22.81
N GLU A 133 -5.11 -2.17 -21.87
CA GLU A 133 -5.47 -2.47 -20.50
C GLU A 133 -4.77 -1.51 -19.54
N ILE A 134 -5.51 -0.94 -18.59
CA ILE A 134 -4.92 -0.17 -17.49
C ILE A 134 -4.57 -1.14 -16.36
N LYS A 135 -3.32 -1.20 -15.96
CA LYS A 135 -2.83 -2.08 -14.89
C LYS A 135 -2.89 -1.45 -13.50
N GLY A 136 -2.84 -0.13 -13.43
CA GLY A 136 -2.94 0.59 -12.17
C GLY A 136 -2.80 2.09 -12.34
N ALA A 137 -3.08 2.80 -11.26
CA ALA A 137 -2.90 4.25 -11.17
C ALA A 137 -2.46 4.65 -9.77
N ALA A 138 -1.60 5.65 -9.68
CA ALA A 138 -1.20 6.29 -8.44
C ALA A 138 -1.37 7.80 -8.58
N ARG A 139 -1.90 8.46 -7.54
CA ARG A 139 -2.23 9.89 -7.61
C ARG A 139 -1.76 10.65 -6.38
N ASP A 140 -1.29 11.86 -6.65
CA ASP A 140 -1.20 12.95 -5.71
C ASP A 140 -2.21 14.02 -6.19
N PRO A 141 -3.45 13.98 -5.65
CA PRO A 141 -4.59 14.69 -6.23
C PRO A 141 -4.32 16.19 -6.42
N GLY A 142 -4.61 16.69 -7.62
CA GLY A 142 -4.40 18.10 -8.00
C GLY A 142 -2.95 18.48 -8.27
N SER A 143 -2.00 17.53 -8.21
CA SER A 143 -0.57 17.76 -8.46
C SER A 143 -0.05 16.88 -9.59
N ARG A 144 0.08 15.59 -9.34
CA ARG A 144 0.64 14.64 -10.31
C ARG A 144 0.04 13.26 -10.14
N ALA A 145 -0.04 12.52 -11.23
CA ALA A 145 -0.46 11.13 -11.24
C ALA A 145 0.39 10.30 -12.19
N LYS A 146 0.42 8.99 -11.95
CA LYS A 146 0.99 8.00 -12.86
C LYS A 146 -0.09 6.97 -13.17
N ILE A 147 -0.21 6.59 -14.43
CA ILE A 147 -1.11 5.53 -14.87
C ILE A 147 -0.33 4.52 -15.71
N SER A 148 -0.48 3.24 -15.41
CA SER A 148 0.21 2.19 -16.14
C SER A 148 -0.72 1.51 -17.13
N VAL A 149 -0.21 1.32 -18.34
CA VAL A 149 -0.96 0.78 -19.48
C VAL A 149 -0.18 -0.34 -20.16
N LYS A 150 -0.91 -1.38 -20.57
CA LYS A 150 -0.40 -2.51 -21.34
C LYS A 150 -1.18 -2.62 -22.65
N SER A 151 -0.50 -2.92 -23.75
CA SER A 151 -1.16 -3.22 -25.01
C SER A 151 -1.40 -4.73 -25.13
N ASN A 152 -2.61 -5.10 -25.52
CA ASN A 152 -2.98 -6.45 -25.90
C ASN A 152 -2.75 -6.70 -27.41
N ASP A 153 -2.61 -5.63 -28.22
CA ASP A 153 -2.26 -5.68 -29.63
C ASP A 153 -0.87 -5.06 -29.87
N LYS A 154 0.08 -5.87 -30.32
CA LYS A 154 1.48 -5.45 -30.61
C LYS A 154 1.61 -4.31 -31.62
N ARG A 155 0.56 -4.00 -32.37
CA ARG A 155 0.54 -2.93 -33.37
C ARG A 155 0.20 -1.56 -32.79
N ILE A 156 -0.28 -1.51 -31.56
CA ILE A 156 -0.71 -0.29 -30.89
C ILE A 156 0.36 0.12 -29.86
N ASP A 157 0.83 1.34 -30.00
CA ASP A 157 1.63 1.99 -28.95
C ASP A 157 0.70 2.45 -27.82
N PRO A 158 0.75 1.81 -26.63
CA PRO A 158 -0.18 2.14 -25.55
C PRO A 158 0.03 3.55 -24.99
N VAL A 159 1.27 4.02 -24.95
CA VAL A 159 1.59 5.37 -24.45
C VAL A 159 1.08 6.42 -25.44
N GLY A 160 1.37 6.25 -26.72
CA GLY A 160 0.91 7.15 -27.76
C GLY A 160 -0.62 7.23 -27.87
N ALA A 161 -1.32 6.11 -27.74
CA ALA A 161 -2.78 6.05 -27.73
C ALA A 161 -3.39 6.82 -26.55
N CYS A 162 -2.84 6.69 -25.36
CA CYS A 162 -3.29 7.42 -24.18
C CYS A 162 -2.94 8.92 -24.22
N VAL A 163 -1.80 9.29 -24.77
CA VAL A 163 -1.40 10.69 -24.97
C VAL A 163 -2.34 11.37 -25.97
N GLY A 164 -2.64 10.67 -27.06
CA GLY A 164 -3.45 11.19 -28.16
C GLY A 164 -2.71 12.21 -29.02
N MET A 165 -3.35 12.64 -30.12
CA MET A 165 -2.74 13.61 -31.03
C MET A 165 -2.39 14.91 -30.32
N ARG A 166 -1.09 15.27 -30.32
CA ARG A 166 -0.55 16.46 -29.64
C ARG A 166 -0.91 16.54 -28.16
N GLY A 167 -1.12 15.41 -27.51
CA GLY A 167 -1.48 15.35 -26.09
C GLY A 167 -2.95 15.64 -25.78
N SER A 168 -3.84 15.62 -26.77
CA SER A 168 -5.24 16.03 -26.60
C SER A 168 -5.98 15.22 -25.55
N ARG A 169 -5.78 13.88 -25.51
CA ARG A 169 -6.47 13.00 -24.58
C ARG A 169 -5.97 13.18 -23.14
N VAL A 170 -4.65 13.17 -22.95
CA VAL A 170 -4.07 13.38 -21.61
C VAL A 170 -4.37 14.79 -21.08
N GLN A 171 -4.45 15.80 -21.96
CA GLN A 171 -4.82 17.16 -21.58
C GLN A 171 -6.30 17.27 -21.18
N ALA A 172 -7.20 16.53 -21.83
CA ALA A 172 -8.61 16.47 -21.45
C ALA A 172 -8.77 15.88 -20.03
N VAL A 173 -8.07 14.77 -19.76
CA VAL A 173 -8.05 14.16 -18.42
C VAL A 173 -7.43 15.10 -17.38
N SER A 174 -6.28 15.68 -17.67
CA SER A 174 -5.60 16.65 -16.81
C SER A 174 -6.49 17.87 -16.49
N GLY A 175 -7.18 18.38 -17.50
CA GLY A 175 -8.12 19.50 -17.34
C GLY A 175 -9.27 19.17 -16.42
N GLU A 176 -9.87 17.97 -16.52
CA GLU A 176 -10.92 17.51 -15.60
C GLU A 176 -10.42 17.40 -14.16
N LEU A 177 -9.15 17.05 -13.96
CA LEU A 177 -8.51 16.90 -12.66
C LEU A 177 -7.81 18.17 -12.15
N GLY A 178 -8.27 19.34 -12.61
CA GLY A 178 -7.77 20.62 -12.11
C GLY A 178 -6.33 20.95 -12.52
N GLY A 179 -5.83 20.37 -13.61
CA GLY A 179 -4.47 20.57 -14.12
C GLY A 179 -3.44 19.58 -13.55
N GLU A 180 -3.88 18.49 -12.97
CA GLU A 180 -3.01 17.40 -12.48
C GLU A 180 -2.18 16.84 -13.64
N ARG A 181 -0.85 16.77 -13.47
CA ARG A 181 0.03 16.21 -14.49
C ARG A 181 -0.07 14.69 -14.48
N VAL A 182 -0.35 14.09 -15.62
CA VAL A 182 -0.47 12.64 -15.75
C VAL A 182 0.69 12.10 -16.56
N ASP A 183 1.47 11.22 -15.92
CA ASP A 183 2.53 10.45 -16.56
C ASP A 183 1.96 9.08 -16.95
N ILE A 184 2.10 8.73 -18.23
CA ILE A 184 1.68 7.43 -18.76
C ILE A 184 2.88 6.50 -18.74
N VAL A 185 2.76 5.40 -18.00
CA VAL A 185 3.82 4.41 -17.78
C VAL A 185 3.50 3.14 -18.55
N LEU A 186 4.46 2.64 -19.31
CA LEU A 186 4.34 1.34 -19.94
C LEU A 186 4.48 0.24 -18.89
N TYR A 187 3.46 -0.61 -18.78
CA TYR A 187 3.52 -1.79 -17.92
C TYR A 187 4.45 -2.85 -18.53
N ASP A 188 5.22 -3.50 -17.69
CA ASP A 188 6.04 -4.64 -18.05
C ASP A 188 5.80 -5.77 -17.05
N ASP A 189 5.83 -7.02 -17.52
CA ASP A 189 5.67 -8.20 -16.69
C ASP A 189 6.91 -8.45 -15.83
N ASN A 190 8.08 -7.91 -16.22
CA ASN A 190 9.30 -7.87 -15.42
C ASN A 190 9.20 -6.71 -14.41
N PRO A 191 9.18 -6.99 -13.09
CA PRO A 191 9.03 -5.97 -12.07
C PRO A 191 10.10 -4.87 -12.13
N ALA A 192 11.36 -5.25 -12.38
CA ALA A 192 12.46 -4.29 -12.49
C ALA A 192 12.27 -3.34 -13.65
N GLN A 193 11.89 -3.87 -14.83
CA GLN A 193 11.61 -3.04 -16.01
C GLN A 193 10.40 -2.14 -15.79
N TYR A 194 9.36 -2.65 -15.10
CA TYR A 194 8.18 -1.85 -14.76
C TYR A 194 8.52 -0.69 -13.82
N VAL A 195 9.37 -0.92 -12.81
CA VAL A 195 9.85 0.15 -11.92
C VAL A 195 10.69 1.17 -12.69
N ILE A 196 11.59 0.72 -13.60
CA ILE A 196 12.37 1.63 -14.46
C ILE A 196 11.43 2.53 -15.26
N ASN A 197 10.40 1.97 -15.89
CA ASN A 197 9.41 2.73 -16.63
C ASN A 197 8.64 3.71 -15.73
N ALA A 198 8.30 3.30 -14.51
CA ALA A 198 7.58 4.11 -13.53
C ALA A 198 8.42 5.28 -12.98
N MET A 199 9.74 5.16 -12.97
CA MET A 199 10.66 6.22 -12.52
C MET A 199 10.78 7.39 -13.51
N ALA A 200 10.28 7.25 -14.74
CA ALA A 200 10.28 8.36 -15.69
C ALA A 200 9.75 9.65 -15.05
N PRO A 201 10.36 10.82 -15.36
CA PRO A 201 11.34 11.09 -16.38
C PRO A 201 12.80 10.88 -15.99
N ALA A 202 13.10 10.34 -14.79
CA ALA A 202 14.47 10.06 -14.39
C ALA A 202 15.00 8.81 -15.11
N GLU A 203 16.27 8.86 -15.50
CA GLU A 203 16.96 7.72 -16.10
C GLU A 203 17.59 6.89 -14.98
N VAL A 204 17.29 5.60 -14.97
CA VAL A 204 17.85 4.62 -14.03
C VAL A 204 19.11 4.02 -14.61
N ALA A 205 20.20 4.03 -13.85
CA ALA A 205 21.47 3.43 -14.27
C ALA A 205 21.53 1.94 -13.96
N SER A 206 21.12 1.54 -12.74
CA SER A 206 21.01 0.15 -12.33
C SER A 206 19.93 -0.03 -11.28
N ILE A 207 19.48 -1.27 -11.11
CA ILE A 207 18.46 -1.64 -10.14
C ILE A 207 18.83 -2.99 -9.50
N ILE A 208 18.68 -3.07 -8.19
CA ILE A 208 18.86 -4.30 -7.43
C ILE A 208 17.51 -4.64 -6.81
N VAL A 209 17.06 -5.87 -7.02
CA VAL A 209 15.76 -6.36 -6.56
C VAL A 209 15.98 -7.28 -5.36
N ASP A 210 15.32 -6.99 -4.24
CA ASP A 210 15.20 -7.85 -3.08
C ASP A 210 13.75 -8.33 -2.99
N GLU A 211 13.52 -9.56 -3.45
CA GLU A 211 12.18 -10.14 -3.50
C GLU A 211 11.66 -10.52 -2.11
N ASP A 212 12.56 -10.87 -1.18
CA ASP A 212 12.19 -11.29 0.17
C ASP A 212 11.62 -10.12 0.98
N LYS A 213 12.21 -8.93 0.81
CA LYS A 213 11.75 -7.70 1.46
C LYS A 213 10.76 -6.89 0.62
N ASN A 214 10.50 -7.32 -0.62
CA ASN A 214 9.71 -6.56 -1.59
C ASN A 214 10.23 -5.12 -1.80
N THR A 215 11.56 -4.96 -1.81
CA THR A 215 12.24 -3.68 -1.98
C THR A 215 13.10 -3.66 -3.24
N MET A 216 13.29 -2.49 -3.82
CA MET A 216 14.20 -2.28 -4.94
C MET A 216 15.09 -1.07 -4.68
N ASP A 217 16.40 -1.29 -4.77
CA ASP A 217 17.40 -0.23 -4.72
C ASP A 217 17.69 0.25 -6.14
N ILE A 218 17.51 1.53 -6.37
CA ILE A 218 17.59 2.17 -7.68
C ILE A 218 18.76 3.14 -7.68
N ALA A 219 19.77 2.84 -8.51
CA ALA A 219 20.88 3.76 -8.73
C ALA A 219 20.60 4.69 -9.92
N VAL A 220 20.86 5.95 -9.71
CA VAL A 220 20.76 6.99 -10.73
C VAL A 220 22.04 7.81 -10.75
N GLU A 221 22.33 8.43 -11.91
CA GLU A 221 23.40 9.42 -11.95
C GLU A 221 23.10 10.60 -11.03
N GLU A 222 24.13 11.21 -10.44
CA GLU A 222 24.02 12.32 -9.48
C GLU A 222 23.11 13.46 -10.01
N GLY A 223 23.23 13.77 -11.30
CA GLY A 223 22.39 14.78 -11.97
C GLY A 223 20.89 14.42 -12.06
N ASN A 224 20.55 13.14 -12.00
CA ASN A 224 19.18 12.61 -12.08
C ASN A 224 18.54 12.35 -10.71
N LEU A 225 19.32 12.37 -9.61
CA LEU A 225 18.83 12.04 -8.27
C LEU A 225 17.65 12.92 -7.85
N ALA A 226 17.76 14.23 -8.01
CA ALA A 226 16.70 15.16 -7.67
C ALA A 226 15.42 14.94 -8.50
N MET A 227 15.56 14.50 -9.75
CA MET A 227 14.44 14.19 -10.64
C MET A 227 13.80 12.84 -10.29
N ALA A 228 14.60 11.85 -9.93
CA ALA A 228 14.15 10.54 -9.51
C ALA A 228 13.33 10.62 -8.21
N ILE A 229 13.80 11.34 -7.22
CA ILE A 229 13.07 11.60 -5.98
C ILE A 229 11.84 12.46 -6.26
N GLY A 230 11.99 13.51 -7.04
CA GLY A 230 10.97 14.50 -7.31
C GLY A 230 10.74 15.45 -6.13
N ARG A 231 9.88 16.46 -6.33
CA ARG A 231 9.56 17.44 -5.28
C ARG A 231 8.92 16.75 -4.07
N SER A 232 9.54 16.85 -2.91
CA SER A 232 9.08 16.20 -1.66
C SER A 232 8.84 14.69 -1.81
N GLY A 233 9.68 14.00 -2.58
CA GLY A 233 9.55 12.56 -2.80
C GLY A 233 8.37 12.13 -3.69
N GLN A 234 7.75 13.07 -4.41
CA GLN A 234 6.52 12.79 -5.19
C GLN A 234 6.73 11.73 -6.25
N ASN A 235 7.83 11.78 -7.01
CA ASN A 235 8.05 10.84 -8.10
C ASN A 235 8.27 9.41 -7.61
N ILE A 236 9.14 9.24 -6.62
CA ILE A 236 9.41 7.92 -6.03
C ILE A 236 8.16 7.35 -5.32
N ARG A 237 7.42 8.18 -4.57
CA ARG A 237 6.20 7.75 -3.90
C ARG A 237 5.13 7.28 -4.88
N LEU A 238 4.91 8.01 -5.97
CA LEU A 238 3.97 7.61 -7.01
C LEU A 238 4.42 6.35 -7.75
N ALA A 239 5.71 6.19 -8.01
CA ALA A 239 6.27 4.99 -8.62
C ALA A 239 6.10 3.78 -7.70
N SER A 240 6.39 3.93 -6.39
CA SER A 240 6.19 2.89 -5.38
C SER A 240 4.72 2.47 -5.28
N GLN A 241 3.80 3.43 -5.16
CA GLN A 241 2.36 3.14 -5.11
C GLN A 241 1.84 2.46 -6.39
N LEU A 242 2.38 2.83 -7.56
CA LEU A 242 1.96 2.26 -8.82
C LEU A 242 2.43 0.82 -9.01
N THR A 243 3.66 0.53 -8.60
CA THR A 243 4.31 -0.76 -8.82
C THR A 243 4.10 -1.75 -7.67
N GLY A 244 3.78 -1.23 -6.47
CA GLY A 244 3.62 -2.04 -5.25
C GLY A 244 4.94 -2.42 -4.59
N TRP A 245 6.07 -1.90 -5.06
CA TRP A 245 7.41 -2.13 -4.50
C TRP A 245 7.85 -0.97 -3.64
N GLU A 246 8.55 -1.25 -2.57
CA GLU A 246 9.27 -0.22 -1.82
C GLU A 246 10.54 0.16 -2.58
N LEU A 247 10.68 1.45 -2.88
CA LEU A 247 11.74 1.95 -3.75
C LEU A 247 12.72 2.83 -2.98
N ASN A 248 14.01 2.48 -3.01
CA ASN A 248 15.09 3.28 -2.47
C ASN A 248 15.91 3.86 -3.62
N VAL A 249 16.03 5.17 -3.68
CA VAL A 249 16.79 5.84 -4.72
C VAL A 249 18.07 6.42 -4.14
N MET A 250 19.19 6.10 -4.79
CA MET A 250 20.53 6.57 -4.41
C MET A 250 21.38 6.87 -5.62
N THR A 251 22.54 7.46 -5.43
CA THR A 251 23.49 7.63 -6.53
C THR A 251 24.20 6.30 -6.83
N VAL A 252 24.76 6.20 -8.04
CA VAL A 252 25.62 5.05 -8.41
C VAL A 252 26.79 4.91 -7.45
N ALA A 253 27.35 6.04 -6.97
CA ALA A 253 28.45 6.04 -6.00
C ALA A 253 27.99 5.45 -4.65
N ASP A 254 26.86 5.92 -4.12
CA ASP A 254 26.30 5.44 -2.85
C ASP A 254 25.91 3.95 -2.92
N MET A 255 25.39 3.51 -4.06
CA MET A 255 25.08 2.09 -4.27
C MET A 255 26.34 1.22 -4.27
N ASN A 256 27.41 1.67 -4.93
CA ASN A 256 28.67 0.96 -4.92
C ASN A 256 29.30 0.92 -3.51
N GLU A 257 29.23 2.03 -2.76
CA GLU A 257 29.69 2.05 -1.35
C GLU A 257 28.87 1.11 -0.46
N LYS A 258 27.54 1.10 -0.62
CA LYS A 258 26.65 0.18 0.09
C LYS A 258 27.00 -1.27 -0.22
N HIS A 259 27.13 -1.59 -1.50
CA HIS A 259 27.47 -2.95 -1.95
C HIS A 259 28.84 -3.40 -1.45
N GLN A 260 29.84 -2.48 -1.47
CA GLN A 260 31.16 -2.75 -0.94
C GLN A 260 31.11 -2.98 0.58
N ALA A 261 30.36 -2.17 1.31
CA ALA A 261 30.19 -2.33 2.76
C ALA A 261 29.44 -3.63 3.12
N GLU A 262 28.49 -4.09 2.29
CA GLU A 262 27.81 -5.38 2.44
C GLU A 262 28.80 -6.52 2.17
N ASN A 263 29.55 -6.47 1.07
CA ASN A 263 30.59 -7.44 0.75
C ASN A 263 31.66 -7.54 1.84
N ASP A 264 32.12 -6.41 2.38
CA ASP A 264 33.11 -6.37 3.47
C ASP A 264 32.57 -7.05 4.74
N LYS A 265 31.28 -6.90 5.04
CA LYS A 265 30.63 -7.60 6.17
C LYS A 265 30.58 -9.09 5.94
N VAL A 266 30.20 -9.52 4.74
CA VAL A 266 30.15 -10.95 4.37
C VAL A 266 31.56 -11.55 4.38
N LEU A 267 32.55 -10.82 3.86
CA LEU A 267 33.96 -11.21 3.89
C LEU A 267 34.42 -11.43 5.33
N THR A 268 34.13 -10.48 6.22
CA THR A 268 34.45 -10.59 7.65
C THR A 268 33.74 -11.78 8.28
N LEU A 269 32.45 -12.00 7.93
CA LEU A 269 31.68 -13.13 8.42
C LEU A 269 32.30 -14.48 8.02
N PHE A 270 32.71 -14.63 6.76
CA PHE A 270 33.31 -15.87 6.26
C PHE A 270 34.71 -16.09 6.83
N THR A 271 35.52 -15.03 6.93
CA THR A 271 36.86 -15.11 7.53
C THR A 271 36.77 -15.49 9.01
N ASP A 272 35.88 -14.84 9.79
CA ASP A 272 35.80 -15.06 11.24
C ASP A 272 35.07 -16.34 11.62
N LYS A 273 34.02 -16.73 10.87
CA LYS A 273 33.15 -17.87 11.24
C LYS A 273 33.53 -19.18 10.56
N LEU A 274 34.08 -19.10 9.35
CA LEU A 274 34.50 -20.29 8.59
C LEU A 274 36.03 -20.53 8.67
N ASP A 275 36.77 -19.61 9.29
CA ASP A 275 38.25 -19.66 9.39
C ASP A 275 38.90 -19.81 8.00
N LEU A 276 38.41 -18.95 7.07
CA LEU A 276 38.92 -18.87 5.71
C LEU A 276 39.97 -17.77 5.57
N ASP A 277 40.91 -17.97 4.65
CA ASP A 277 41.73 -16.86 4.22
C ASP A 277 40.96 -15.82 3.41
N GLU A 278 41.46 -14.60 3.37
CA GLU A 278 40.79 -13.45 2.77
C GLU A 278 40.54 -13.65 1.27
N ASP A 279 41.50 -14.26 0.56
CA ASP A 279 41.42 -14.51 -0.88
C ASP A 279 40.29 -15.55 -1.21
N PHE A 280 40.15 -16.57 -0.38
CA PHE A 280 39.13 -17.59 -0.56
C PHE A 280 37.75 -17.10 -0.15
N ALA A 281 37.65 -16.32 0.92
CA ALA A 281 36.42 -15.67 1.32
C ALA A 281 35.93 -14.66 0.25
N LEU A 282 36.86 -13.90 -0.36
CA LEU A 282 36.58 -12.97 -1.44
C LEU A 282 36.02 -13.72 -2.68
N MET A 283 36.60 -14.86 -3.04
CA MET A 283 36.12 -15.68 -4.15
C MET A 283 34.67 -16.13 -3.92
N LEU A 284 34.29 -16.54 -2.71
CA LEU A 284 32.91 -16.93 -2.39
C LEU A 284 31.94 -15.73 -2.50
N VAL A 285 32.35 -14.54 -2.07
CA VAL A 285 31.57 -13.32 -2.21
C VAL A 285 31.39 -12.93 -3.69
N GLU A 286 32.45 -13.06 -4.50
CA GLU A 286 32.39 -12.80 -5.96
C GLU A 286 31.48 -13.78 -6.69
N GLU A 287 31.38 -15.02 -6.24
CA GLU A 287 30.47 -16.04 -6.76
C GLU A 287 29.01 -15.86 -6.26
N GLY A 288 28.76 -14.87 -5.39
CA GLY A 288 27.43 -14.45 -4.96
C GLY A 288 26.95 -15.05 -3.65
N PHE A 289 27.80 -15.73 -2.88
CA PHE A 289 27.43 -16.20 -1.55
C PHE A 289 27.38 -15.05 -0.57
N THR A 290 26.25 -14.89 0.13
CA THR A 290 25.99 -13.79 1.06
C THR A 290 25.78 -14.23 2.51
N SER A 291 25.53 -15.52 2.74
CA SER A 291 25.21 -16.06 4.06
C SER A 291 25.85 -17.41 4.34
N LEU A 292 25.94 -17.76 5.63
CA LEU A 292 26.41 -19.09 6.06
C LEU A 292 25.42 -20.19 5.67
N GLU A 293 24.14 -19.87 5.65
CA GLU A 293 23.05 -20.76 5.27
C GLU A 293 23.17 -21.18 3.80
N GLU A 294 23.48 -20.25 2.91
CA GLU A 294 23.71 -20.57 1.49
C GLU A 294 24.84 -21.57 1.34
N ILE A 295 25.99 -21.34 1.98
CA ILE A 295 27.11 -22.26 1.95
C ILE A 295 26.75 -23.64 2.53
N ALA A 296 25.96 -23.67 3.61
CA ALA A 296 25.58 -24.91 4.28
C ALA A 296 24.62 -25.78 3.46
N TYR A 297 23.73 -25.16 2.67
CA TYR A 297 22.58 -25.85 2.07
C TYR A 297 22.51 -25.83 0.55
N VAL A 298 23.29 -24.99 -0.14
CA VAL A 298 23.39 -24.99 -1.61
C VAL A 298 23.78 -26.39 -2.13
N PRO A 299 23.24 -26.86 -3.27
CA PRO A 299 23.63 -28.13 -3.88
C PRO A 299 25.12 -28.22 -4.13
N VAL A 300 25.72 -29.38 -3.79
CA VAL A 300 27.17 -29.61 -3.99
C VAL A 300 27.60 -29.38 -5.44
N ALA A 301 26.74 -29.71 -6.40
CA ALA A 301 27.02 -29.54 -7.81
C ALA A 301 27.28 -28.11 -8.21
N GLU A 302 26.55 -27.15 -7.61
CA GLU A 302 26.72 -25.71 -7.88
C GLU A 302 28.01 -25.15 -7.28
N MET A 303 28.43 -25.68 -6.12
CA MET A 303 29.73 -25.31 -5.53
C MET A 303 30.91 -25.89 -6.29
N LEU A 304 30.76 -27.06 -6.90
CA LEU A 304 31.80 -27.73 -7.70
C LEU A 304 32.02 -27.03 -9.07
N ASP A 305 31.09 -26.25 -9.54
CA ASP A 305 31.21 -25.45 -10.77
C ASP A 305 32.13 -24.22 -10.56
N ILE A 306 32.50 -23.90 -9.31
CA ILE A 306 33.37 -22.78 -8.96
C ILE A 306 34.83 -23.19 -9.14
N ASP A 307 35.60 -22.35 -9.84
CA ASP A 307 37.02 -22.59 -10.10
C ASP A 307 37.81 -22.70 -8.77
N GLY A 308 38.48 -23.87 -8.59
CA GLY A 308 39.28 -24.13 -7.41
C GLY A 308 38.57 -24.91 -6.29
N MET A 309 37.30 -25.27 -6.47
CA MET A 309 36.56 -26.13 -5.57
C MET A 309 36.69 -27.60 -5.95
N ASP A 310 36.99 -28.43 -4.98
CA ASP A 310 36.89 -29.88 -5.09
C ASP A 310 35.89 -30.44 -4.06
N GLU A 311 35.57 -31.70 -4.17
CA GLU A 311 34.57 -32.38 -3.34
C GLU A 311 34.92 -32.36 -1.85
N ASP A 312 36.22 -32.47 -1.52
CA ASP A 312 36.72 -32.47 -0.14
C ASP A 312 36.61 -31.07 0.47
N ILE A 313 36.95 -30.01 -0.30
CA ILE A 313 36.85 -28.61 0.12
C ILE A 313 35.39 -28.21 0.34
N VAL A 314 34.49 -28.59 -0.58
CA VAL A 314 33.06 -28.28 -0.48
C VAL A 314 32.45 -28.94 0.76
N GLU A 315 32.81 -30.22 1.05
CA GLU A 315 32.30 -30.94 2.21
C GLU A 315 32.79 -30.30 3.52
N GLU A 316 34.07 -29.98 3.61
CA GLU A 316 34.65 -29.26 4.78
C GLU A 316 34.01 -27.89 4.99
N LEU A 317 33.82 -27.12 3.93
CA LEU A 317 33.20 -25.80 3.99
C LEU A 317 31.77 -25.85 4.51
N ARG A 318 30.99 -26.81 4.02
CA ARG A 318 29.60 -27.05 4.47
C ARG A 318 29.51 -27.49 5.93
N GLU A 319 30.45 -28.33 6.38
CA GLU A 319 30.52 -28.74 7.78
C GLU A 319 30.86 -27.57 8.69
N ARG A 320 31.83 -26.72 8.29
CA ARG A 320 32.19 -25.50 9.02
C ARG A 320 31.00 -24.51 9.06
N ALA A 321 30.28 -24.31 7.96
CA ALA A 321 29.12 -23.43 7.91
C ALA A 321 28.00 -23.94 8.83
N LYS A 322 27.67 -25.23 8.81
CA LYS A 322 26.71 -25.84 9.73
C LYS A 322 27.10 -25.71 11.20
N ALA A 323 28.38 -25.93 11.50
CA ALA A 323 28.90 -25.76 12.86
C ALA A 323 28.82 -24.31 13.32
N ALA A 324 29.13 -23.34 12.44
CA ALA A 324 29.03 -21.91 12.74
C ALA A 324 27.60 -21.50 12.99
N ILE A 325 26.63 -21.92 12.16
CA ILE A 325 25.18 -21.67 12.34
C ILE A 325 24.71 -22.27 13.68
N THR A 326 25.09 -23.51 13.97
CA THR A 326 24.72 -24.18 15.24
C THR A 326 25.30 -23.44 16.44
N THR A 327 26.56 -22.99 16.35
CA THR A 327 27.21 -22.23 17.42
C THR A 327 26.55 -20.87 17.62
N GLN A 328 26.15 -20.22 16.54
CA GLN A 328 25.44 -18.93 16.59
C GLN A 328 24.03 -19.08 17.19
N ALA A 329 23.32 -20.15 16.83
CA ALA A 329 22.02 -20.48 17.43
C ALA A 329 22.14 -20.75 18.94
N LEU A 330 23.15 -21.55 19.36
CA LEU A 330 23.42 -21.83 20.77
C LEU A 330 23.85 -20.57 21.54
N ALA A 331 24.65 -19.69 20.96
CA ALA A 331 25.04 -18.43 21.58
C ALA A 331 23.83 -17.48 21.72
N SER A 332 22.91 -17.50 20.75
CA SER A 332 21.65 -16.77 20.83
C SER A 332 20.75 -17.36 21.93
N GLU A 333 20.64 -18.68 22.03
CA GLU A 333 19.91 -19.34 23.12
C GLU A 333 20.54 -19.07 24.50
N GLU A 334 21.86 -19.11 24.64
CA GLU A 334 22.55 -18.77 25.91
C GLU A 334 22.32 -17.30 26.29
N THR A 335 22.27 -16.39 25.33
CA THR A 335 21.97 -14.98 25.58
C THR A 335 20.51 -14.80 26.00
N LEU A 336 19.60 -15.57 25.43
CA LEU A 336 18.19 -15.60 25.78
C LEU A 336 17.96 -16.31 27.14
N GLU A 337 18.68 -17.38 27.46
CA GLU A 337 18.59 -18.06 28.77
C GLU A 337 19.20 -17.21 29.92
N GLY A 338 20.14 -16.33 29.64
CA GLY A 338 20.69 -15.36 30.61
C GLY A 338 19.78 -14.17 30.90
N ALA A 339 18.77 -13.96 30.12
CA ALA A 339 17.79 -12.89 30.24
C ALA A 339 16.48 -13.50 30.78
N GLU A 340 16.25 -13.42 32.12
CA GLU A 340 14.99 -13.87 32.72
C GLU A 340 13.95 -12.72 32.69
N PRO A 341 12.94 -12.78 31.80
CA PRO A 341 11.82 -11.85 31.86
C PRO A 341 11.02 -12.10 33.13
N ALA A 342 10.57 -11.04 33.79
CA ALA A 342 9.74 -11.14 34.98
C ALA A 342 8.34 -11.75 34.67
N GLU A 343 7.71 -12.33 35.68
CA GLU A 343 6.40 -12.99 35.48
C GLU A 343 5.31 -12.03 34.96
N ASP A 344 5.41 -10.74 35.28
CA ASP A 344 4.49 -9.70 34.82
C ASP A 344 4.58 -9.49 33.31
N LEU A 345 5.80 -9.48 32.75
CA LEU A 345 6.04 -9.37 31.31
C LEU A 345 5.59 -10.64 30.59
N LEU A 346 5.83 -11.83 31.14
CA LEU A 346 5.41 -13.11 30.56
C LEU A 346 3.89 -13.26 30.47
N ASN A 347 3.14 -12.60 31.34
CA ASN A 347 1.68 -12.68 31.42
C ASN A 347 0.98 -11.56 30.63
N LEU A 348 1.72 -10.72 29.89
CA LEU A 348 1.13 -9.66 29.08
C LEU A 348 0.29 -10.26 27.93
N PRO A 349 -1.01 -9.94 27.84
CA PRO A 349 -1.86 -10.42 26.75
C PRO A 349 -1.34 -9.96 25.38
N GLY A 350 -1.13 -10.89 24.47
CA GLY A 350 -0.63 -10.61 23.12
C GLY A 350 0.90 -10.69 22.95
N LEU A 351 1.65 -10.86 24.05
CA LEU A 351 3.10 -11.08 24.01
C LEU A 351 3.40 -12.58 23.99
N GLU A 352 4.04 -13.05 22.93
CA GLU A 352 4.51 -14.43 22.84
C GLU A 352 5.70 -14.66 23.79
N ARG A 353 5.80 -15.86 24.37
CA ARG A 353 6.83 -16.17 25.37
C ARG A 353 8.24 -15.98 24.81
N HIS A 354 8.49 -16.37 23.56
CA HIS A 354 9.76 -16.16 22.86
C HIS A 354 10.12 -14.66 22.81
N LEU A 355 9.17 -13.83 22.42
CA LEU A 355 9.32 -12.38 22.32
C LEU A 355 9.63 -11.73 23.67
N ALA A 356 9.08 -12.26 24.77
CA ALA A 356 9.41 -11.79 26.12
C ALA A 356 10.90 -12.02 26.46
N PHE A 357 11.47 -13.14 26.06
CA PHE A 357 12.90 -13.42 26.23
C PHE A 357 13.76 -12.53 25.32
N VAL A 358 13.33 -12.26 24.08
CA VAL A 358 14.02 -11.34 23.17
C VAL A 358 14.04 -9.91 23.76
N LEU A 359 12.92 -9.42 24.30
CA LEU A 359 12.84 -8.14 24.98
C LEU A 359 13.73 -8.11 26.23
N ALA A 360 13.74 -9.18 27.02
CA ALA A 360 14.59 -9.28 28.21
C ALA A 360 16.06 -9.26 27.88
N SER A 361 16.52 -9.89 26.77
CA SER A 361 17.91 -9.84 26.29
C SER A 361 18.36 -8.43 25.92
N ARG A 362 17.42 -7.53 25.58
CA ARG A 362 17.67 -6.10 25.33
C ARG A 362 17.53 -5.22 26.57
N GLY A 363 17.37 -5.82 27.74
CA GLY A 363 17.24 -5.10 29.01
C GLY A 363 15.82 -4.73 29.42
N ILE A 364 14.82 -5.10 28.63
CA ILE A 364 13.40 -4.88 28.91
C ILE A 364 12.88 -6.12 29.65
N THR A 365 13.16 -6.20 30.95
CA THR A 365 12.89 -7.40 31.76
C THR A 365 11.54 -7.37 32.47
N THR A 366 10.90 -6.22 32.59
CA THR A 366 9.64 -6.03 33.33
C THR A 366 8.60 -5.34 32.46
N LEU A 367 7.33 -5.46 32.85
CA LEU A 367 6.22 -4.76 32.20
C LEU A 367 6.38 -3.24 32.27
N GLU A 368 6.96 -2.72 33.37
CA GLU A 368 7.21 -1.31 33.58
C GLU A 368 8.29 -0.80 32.61
N HIS A 369 9.38 -1.56 32.40
CA HIS A 369 10.38 -1.26 31.38
C HIS A 369 9.80 -1.23 29.96
N LEU A 370 8.85 -2.11 29.64
CA LEU A 370 8.17 -2.10 28.33
C LEU A 370 7.25 -0.88 28.17
N ALA A 371 6.55 -0.49 29.26
CA ALA A 371 5.69 0.69 29.25
C ALA A 371 6.45 2.00 29.04
N GLU A 372 7.70 2.07 29.45
CA GLU A 372 8.59 3.24 29.28
C GLU A 372 9.17 3.37 27.88
N GLN A 373 9.20 2.28 27.06
CA GLN A 373 9.81 2.30 25.74
C GLN A 373 9.00 3.11 24.73
N GLY A 374 9.73 3.63 23.71
CA GLY A 374 9.14 4.15 22.47
C GLY A 374 8.91 3.06 21.46
N VAL A 375 7.97 3.25 20.52
CA VAL A 375 7.73 2.30 19.42
C VAL A 375 8.99 2.12 18.59
N ASP A 376 9.71 3.20 18.33
CA ASP A 376 10.96 3.22 17.56
C ASP A 376 12.11 2.43 18.20
N GLU A 377 12.04 2.19 19.52
CA GLU A 377 13.09 1.49 20.28
C GLU A 377 12.97 -0.03 20.25
N ILE A 378 11.80 -0.55 19.91
CA ILE A 378 11.54 -2.00 19.85
C ILE A 378 11.06 -2.48 18.47
N SER A 379 10.79 -1.58 17.52
CA SER A 379 10.36 -1.91 16.14
C SER A 379 11.48 -2.49 15.27
N ASP A 380 12.73 -2.45 15.73
CA ASP A 380 13.88 -3.08 15.07
C ASP A 380 14.02 -4.60 15.37
N ILE A 381 13.08 -5.18 16.12
CA ILE A 381 12.98 -6.62 16.37
C ILE A 381 12.22 -7.25 15.19
N GLU A 382 12.84 -8.19 14.48
CA GLU A 382 12.30 -8.82 13.27
C GLU A 382 10.87 -9.38 13.38
N GLU A 383 10.41 -9.69 14.60
CA GLU A 383 9.07 -10.23 14.87
C GLU A 383 8.06 -9.16 15.34
N LEU A 384 8.49 -7.89 15.47
CA LEU A 384 7.69 -6.76 15.97
C LEU A 384 7.61 -5.66 14.91
N ASP A 385 6.49 -5.59 14.19
CA ASP A 385 6.17 -4.42 13.39
C ASP A 385 5.74 -3.23 14.28
N GLU A 386 5.79 -2.00 13.74
CA GLU A 386 5.40 -0.78 14.47
C GLU A 386 4.00 -0.85 15.08
N THR A 387 3.08 -1.57 14.45
CA THR A 387 1.69 -1.73 14.91
C THR A 387 1.63 -2.63 16.14
N LYS A 388 2.28 -3.79 16.06
CA LYS A 388 2.34 -4.78 17.14
C LYS A 388 3.16 -4.27 18.33
N ALA A 389 4.26 -3.55 18.06
CA ALA A 389 5.04 -2.86 19.07
C ALA A 389 4.22 -1.81 19.81
N GLY A 390 3.46 -0.98 19.10
CA GLY A 390 2.56 0.01 19.66
C GLY A 390 1.45 -0.60 20.53
N GLU A 391 0.84 -1.71 20.08
CA GLU A 391 -0.19 -2.43 20.82
C GLU A 391 0.35 -3.00 22.14
N LEU A 392 1.53 -3.61 22.14
CA LEU A 392 2.18 -4.17 23.33
C LEU A 392 2.56 -3.09 24.35
N ILE A 393 3.15 -1.98 23.87
CA ILE A 393 3.47 -0.83 24.73
C ILE A 393 2.21 -0.24 25.36
N MET A 394 1.13 -0.07 24.57
CA MET A 394 -0.13 0.44 25.09
C MET A 394 -0.79 -0.51 26.08
N ALA A 395 -0.71 -1.82 25.84
CA ALA A 395 -1.19 -2.83 26.79
C ALA A 395 -0.40 -2.78 28.10
N ALA A 396 0.93 -2.66 28.03
CA ALA A 396 1.79 -2.50 29.20
C ALA A 396 1.47 -1.21 29.97
N ARG A 397 1.31 -0.07 29.29
CA ARG A 397 0.92 1.22 29.90
C ARG A 397 -0.44 1.15 30.57
N ASN A 398 -1.41 0.49 29.97
CA ASN A 398 -2.74 0.32 30.55
C ASN A 398 -2.70 -0.46 31.87
N ILE A 399 -1.85 -1.48 31.96
CA ILE A 399 -1.69 -2.28 33.17
C ILE A 399 -0.90 -1.52 34.23
N CYS A 400 0.21 -0.86 33.86
CA CYS A 400 1.10 -0.19 34.81
C CYS A 400 0.58 1.17 35.27
N TRP A 401 -0.11 1.94 34.42
CA TRP A 401 -0.43 3.36 34.69
C TRP A 401 -1.91 3.67 34.82
N PHE A 402 -2.80 2.81 34.31
CA PHE A 402 -4.24 3.07 34.28
C PHE A 402 -5.09 2.05 35.07
N ASN A 403 -4.51 0.94 35.54
CA ASN A 403 -5.16 0.02 36.48
C ASN A 403 -4.71 0.28 37.94
N GLU A 404 -5.01 1.49 38.46
CA GLU A 404 -5.17 1.70 39.89
C GLU A 404 -6.67 1.59 40.19
N GLU A 405 -7.18 0.34 40.40
CA GLU A 405 -8.29 0.01 41.30
C GLU A 405 -8.30 -1.49 41.60
#